data_fcdf438c2bcaa2518901d30a15439f76
#
_entry.id   fcdf438c2bcaa2518901d30a15439f76
#
_cell.length_a   1.000
_cell.length_b   1.000
_cell.length_c   1.000
_cell.angle_alpha   90.00
_cell.angle_beta   90.00
_cell.angle_gamma   90.00
#
_symmetry.space_group_name_H-M   'P 1'
#
loop_
_entity.id
_entity.type
_entity.pdbx_description
1 polymer ?
#
loop_
_entity_poly.entity_id
_entity_poly.type
_entity_poly.pdbx_seq_one_letter_code
_entity_poly.pdbx_strand_id
1 'polypeptide(L)'
;MIASVIASVTASLAPALRAEQARIKWLVAPSSASWLEQAKARPDLVLIDHAHCERKAAGVALQLMFRYPSDAGLGAALSPLAREELEHFELVLQLLQRRGNALRPLPAPGYGAQLTAAVRKGEPVRMLDSFLVAGLIEARSHERMALLAAHSPDPELRELYGELLASEARHFGLYWLLCEERFGREVTMARLQELAAVETQALTGFLKHPEDVRMHSVGVELGSSPVGQLHADPCRIVR
;
A
#
# COMPACT_ATOMS: atom_id res chain seq x y z
N MET A 1 -13.84 -5.89 -30.13
CA MET A 1 -12.89 -4.81 -30.46
C MET A 1 -12.49 -3.97 -29.23
N ILE A 2 -13.40 -3.60 -28.33
CA ILE A 2 -13.09 -2.79 -27.13
C ILE A 2 -12.15 -3.53 -26.15
N ALA A 3 -12.36 -4.83 -25.91
CA ALA A 3 -11.51 -5.63 -25.04
C ALA A 3 -10.06 -5.76 -25.54
N SER A 4 -9.85 -5.81 -26.87
CA SER A 4 -8.52 -5.87 -27.48
C SER A 4 -7.76 -4.54 -27.37
N VAL A 5 -8.46 -3.41 -27.38
CA VAL A 5 -7.86 -2.08 -27.19
C VAL A 5 -7.44 -1.88 -25.72
N ILE A 6 -8.27 -2.30 -24.77
CA ILE A 6 -7.96 -2.22 -23.33
C ILE A 6 -6.78 -3.12 -23.00
N ALA A 7 -6.75 -4.35 -23.49
CA ALA A 7 -5.62 -5.27 -23.28
C ALA A 7 -4.31 -4.75 -23.93
N SER A 8 -4.39 -4.08 -25.09
CA SER A 8 -3.23 -3.48 -25.74
C SER A 8 -2.70 -2.26 -24.98
N VAL A 9 -3.58 -1.42 -24.42
CA VAL A 9 -3.19 -0.24 -23.64
C VAL A 9 -2.60 -0.66 -22.29
N THR A 10 -3.19 -1.65 -21.60
CA THR A 10 -2.65 -2.16 -20.33
C THR A 10 -1.34 -2.91 -20.52
N ALA A 11 -1.18 -3.69 -21.58
CA ALA A 11 0.07 -4.39 -21.88
C ALA A 11 1.22 -3.44 -22.29
N SER A 12 0.89 -2.33 -22.96
CA SER A 12 1.87 -1.29 -23.35
C SER A 12 2.28 -0.40 -22.17
N LEU A 13 1.39 -0.15 -21.22
CA LEU A 13 1.65 0.68 -20.04
C LEU A 13 2.44 -0.07 -18.94
N ALA A 14 2.31 -1.40 -18.86
CA ALA A 14 2.91 -2.18 -17.78
C ALA A 14 4.45 -2.04 -17.65
N PRO A 15 5.26 -2.05 -18.72
CA PRO A 15 6.71 -1.85 -18.61
C PRO A 15 7.10 -0.41 -18.26
N ALA A 16 6.38 0.57 -18.81
CA ALA A 16 6.61 2.00 -18.52
C ALA A 16 6.23 2.34 -17.07
N LEU A 17 5.11 1.79 -16.58
CA LEU A 17 4.69 1.85 -15.18
C LEU A 17 5.76 1.32 -14.24
N ARG A 18 6.31 0.13 -14.49
CA ARG A 18 7.36 -0.47 -13.66
C ARG A 18 8.63 0.37 -13.60
N ALA A 19 9.06 0.92 -14.75
CA ALA A 19 10.23 1.76 -14.83
C ALA A 19 10.03 3.12 -14.12
N GLU A 20 8.83 3.67 -14.15
CA GLU A 20 8.50 4.93 -13.50
C GLU A 20 8.31 4.75 -11.99
N GLN A 21 7.66 3.68 -11.55
CA GLN A 21 7.54 3.30 -10.13
C GLN A 21 8.90 3.18 -9.47
N ALA A 22 9.87 2.57 -10.16
CA ALA A 22 11.24 2.44 -9.68
C ALA A 22 11.95 3.80 -9.46
N ARG A 23 11.46 4.88 -10.07
CA ARG A 23 12.03 6.24 -9.97
C ARG A 23 11.36 7.11 -8.93
N ILE A 24 10.16 6.74 -8.47
CA ILE A 24 9.39 7.55 -7.52
C ILE A 24 9.62 7.03 -6.11
N LYS A 25 10.19 7.88 -5.27
CA LYS A 25 10.34 7.58 -3.86
C LYS A 25 9.10 8.03 -3.10
N TRP A 26 8.21 7.10 -2.82
CA TRP A 26 6.98 7.36 -2.09
C TRP A 26 7.19 7.61 -0.60
N LEU A 27 8.09 6.87 0.04
CA LEU A 27 8.28 6.90 1.49
C LEU A 27 9.54 7.69 1.86
N VAL A 28 9.44 8.50 2.91
CA VAL A 28 10.56 9.28 3.44
C VAL A 28 11.46 8.43 4.30
N ALA A 29 10.89 7.56 5.15
CA ALA A 29 11.64 6.73 6.07
C ALA A 29 11.19 5.25 5.99
N PRO A 30 12.11 4.29 6.12
CA PRO A 30 11.81 2.86 6.17
C PRO A 30 11.16 2.47 7.50
N SER A 31 10.52 1.31 7.53
CA SER A 31 10.11 0.68 8.78
C SER A 31 11.31 0.27 9.63
N SER A 32 11.18 0.37 10.95
CA SER A 32 12.23 0.06 11.91
C SER A 32 12.43 -1.45 12.09
N ALA A 33 13.62 -1.84 12.54
CA ALA A 33 13.88 -3.20 12.98
C ALA A 33 12.91 -3.63 14.09
N SER A 34 12.56 -2.71 14.99
CA SER A 34 11.62 -2.97 16.08
C SER A 34 10.24 -3.38 15.57
N TRP A 35 9.71 -2.71 14.53
CA TRP A 35 8.44 -3.13 13.93
C TRP A 35 8.53 -4.55 13.34
N LEU A 36 9.62 -4.84 12.61
CA LEU A 36 9.81 -6.15 11.99
C LEU A 36 9.88 -7.27 13.04
N GLU A 37 10.65 -7.09 14.12
CA GLU A 37 10.75 -8.09 15.18
C GLU A 37 9.40 -8.34 15.86
N GLN A 38 8.61 -7.30 16.10
CA GLN A 38 7.27 -7.45 16.68
C GLN A 38 6.30 -8.12 15.71
N ALA A 39 6.37 -7.80 14.42
CA ALA A 39 5.55 -8.45 13.40
C ALA A 39 5.88 -9.96 13.29
N LYS A 40 7.16 -10.32 13.35
CA LYS A 40 7.61 -11.72 13.39
C LYS A 40 7.18 -12.47 14.66
N ALA A 41 7.12 -11.77 15.78
CA ALA A 41 6.66 -12.35 17.05
C ALA A 41 5.14 -12.55 17.12
N ARG A 42 4.37 -11.83 16.30
CA ARG A 42 2.89 -11.85 16.29
C ARG A 42 2.33 -12.00 14.86
N PRO A 43 2.77 -13.03 14.11
CA PRO A 43 2.45 -13.15 12.69
C PRO A 43 0.95 -13.25 12.43
N ASP A 44 0.20 -14.00 13.26
CA ASP A 44 -1.25 -14.16 13.08
C ASP A 44 -2.02 -12.86 13.32
N LEU A 45 -1.54 -12.01 14.23
CA LEU A 45 -2.15 -10.72 14.48
C LEU A 45 -1.96 -9.77 13.30
N VAL A 46 -0.74 -9.76 12.72
CA VAL A 46 -0.43 -9.00 11.51
C VAL A 46 -1.25 -9.52 10.33
N LEU A 47 -1.39 -10.85 10.19
CA LEU A 47 -2.18 -11.47 9.12
C LEU A 47 -3.68 -11.13 9.23
N ILE A 48 -4.26 -11.10 10.44
CA ILE A 48 -5.65 -10.66 10.65
C ILE A 48 -5.81 -9.18 10.25
N ASP A 49 -4.86 -8.32 10.65
CA ASP A 49 -4.89 -6.91 10.25
C ASP A 49 -4.70 -6.73 8.75
N HIS A 50 -3.84 -7.53 8.13
CA HIS A 50 -3.64 -7.55 6.68
C HIS A 50 -4.96 -7.82 5.95
N ALA A 51 -5.73 -8.84 6.33
CA ALA A 51 -7.06 -9.07 5.75
C ALA A 51 -7.98 -7.83 5.88
N HIS A 52 -7.88 -7.07 6.97
CA HIS A 52 -8.61 -5.81 7.09
C HIS A 52 -8.07 -4.72 6.16
N CYS A 53 -6.76 -4.68 5.89
CA CYS A 53 -6.15 -3.72 4.98
C CYS A 53 -6.64 -3.94 3.55
N GLU A 54 -6.57 -5.17 3.02
CA GLU A 54 -7.02 -5.53 1.69
C GLU A 54 -8.49 -5.13 1.44
N ARG A 55 -9.37 -5.51 2.38
CA ARG A 55 -10.78 -5.14 2.30
C ARG A 55 -11.00 -3.62 2.33
N LYS A 56 -10.17 -2.86 3.07
CA LYS A 56 -10.25 -1.41 3.09
C LYS A 56 -9.73 -0.79 1.80
N ALA A 57 -8.67 -1.34 1.20
CA ALA A 57 -8.10 -0.90 -0.06
C ALA A 57 -9.14 -1.05 -1.20
N ALA A 58 -9.80 -2.21 -1.30
CA ALA A 58 -10.94 -2.40 -2.19
C ALA A 58 -12.03 -1.34 -1.96
N GLY A 59 -12.38 -1.09 -0.68
CA GLY A 59 -13.37 -0.09 -0.30
C GLY A 59 -12.99 1.33 -0.70
N VAL A 60 -11.70 1.70 -0.62
CA VAL A 60 -11.19 3.02 -1.07
C VAL A 60 -11.35 3.17 -2.57
N ALA A 61 -10.96 2.17 -3.38
CA ALA A 61 -11.13 2.19 -4.82
C ALA A 61 -12.60 2.37 -5.23
N LEU A 62 -13.50 1.62 -4.59
CA LEU A 62 -14.96 1.75 -4.80
C LEU A 62 -15.47 3.15 -4.41
N GLN A 63 -15.07 3.68 -3.26
CA GLN A 63 -15.47 5.02 -2.82
C GLN A 63 -15.01 6.12 -3.78
N LEU A 64 -13.82 5.99 -4.37
CA LEU A 64 -13.32 6.93 -5.37
C LEU A 64 -14.17 6.88 -6.63
N MET A 65 -14.54 5.70 -7.12
CA MET A 65 -15.45 5.55 -8.27
C MET A 65 -16.83 6.14 -7.97
N PHE A 66 -17.39 5.93 -6.79
CA PHE A 66 -18.69 6.52 -6.41
C PHE A 66 -18.63 8.04 -6.28
N ARG A 67 -17.50 8.60 -5.87
CA ARG A 67 -17.32 10.05 -5.74
C ARG A 67 -17.23 10.75 -7.08
N TYR A 68 -16.65 10.10 -8.07
CA TYR A 68 -16.43 10.66 -9.41
C TYR A 68 -17.12 9.83 -10.51
N PRO A 69 -18.45 9.70 -10.45
CA PRO A 69 -19.19 8.75 -11.28
C PRO A 69 -19.15 9.09 -12.77
N SER A 70 -18.86 10.34 -13.13
CA SER A 70 -18.75 10.78 -14.53
C SER A 70 -17.34 10.54 -15.12
N ASP A 71 -16.36 10.13 -14.32
CA ASP A 71 -15.01 9.81 -14.80
C ASP A 71 -14.91 8.32 -15.19
N ALA A 72 -15.27 8.05 -16.45
CA ALA A 72 -15.23 6.68 -16.99
C ALA A 72 -13.81 6.09 -17.00
N GLY A 73 -12.79 6.93 -17.20
CA GLY A 73 -11.38 6.52 -17.17
C GLY A 73 -10.96 6.06 -15.77
N LEU A 74 -11.40 6.78 -14.74
CA LEU A 74 -11.19 6.40 -13.35
C LEU A 74 -11.88 5.06 -13.02
N GLY A 75 -13.14 4.90 -13.46
CA GLY A 75 -13.87 3.65 -13.28
C GLY A 75 -13.17 2.45 -13.93
N ALA A 76 -12.66 2.63 -15.15
CA ALA A 76 -11.90 1.61 -15.87
C ALA A 76 -10.57 1.26 -15.18
N ALA A 77 -9.90 2.24 -14.57
CA ALA A 77 -8.63 2.05 -13.87
C ALA A 77 -8.80 1.38 -12.49
N LEU A 78 -9.78 1.83 -11.68
CA LEU A 78 -9.93 1.37 -10.30
C LEU A 78 -10.77 0.08 -10.15
N SER A 79 -11.61 -0.28 -11.14
CA SER A 79 -12.40 -1.50 -11.06
C SER A 79 -11.53 -2.78 -11.05
N PRO A 80 -10.48 -2.93 -11.88
CA PRO A 80 -9.54 -4.05 -11.76
C PRO A 80 -8.82 -4.07 -10.41
N LEU A 81 -8.33 -2.91 -9.93
CA LEU A 81 -7.66 -2.79 -8.64
C LEU A 81 -8.58 -3.27 -7.50
N ALA A 82 -9.81 -2.80 -7.44
CA ALA A 82 -10.75 -3.21 -6.40
C ALA A 82 -11.01 -4.73 -6.39
N ARG A 83 -10.97 -5.40 -7.56
CA ARG A 83 -11.08 -6.86 -7.63
C ARG A 83 -9.82 -7.56 -7.15
N GLU A 84 -8.63 -7.09 -7.54
CA GLU A 84 -7.36 -7.62 -7.05
C GLU A 84 -7.28 -7.53 -5.53
N GLU A 85 -7.70 -6.42 -4.93
CA GLU A 85 -7.73 -6.26 -3.46
C GLU A 85 -8.68 -7.25 -2.77
N LEU A 86 -9.83 -7.55 -3.39
CA LEU A 86 -10.74 -8.57 -2.86
C LEU A 86 -10.16 -9.99 -3.03
N GLU A 87 -9.45 -10.27 -4.12
CA GLU A 87 -8.73 -11.52 -4.32
C GLU A 87 -7.62 -11.69 -3.26
N HIS A 88 -6.86 -10.64 -2.98
CA HIS A 88 -5.86 -10.64 -1.89
C HIS A 88 -6.52 -10.89 -0.54
N PHE A 89 -7.63 -10.22 -0.25
CA PHE A 89 -8.40 -10.47 0.98
C PHE A 89 -8.80 -11.95 1.11
N GLU A 90 -9.28 -12.57 0.03
CA GLU A 90 -9.67 -13.98 0.02
C GLU A 90 -8.47 -14.91 0.26
N LEU A 91 -7.32 -14.63 -0.36
CA LEU A 91 -6.06 -15.38 -0.14
C LEU A 91 -5.64 -15.33 1.33
N VAL A 92 -5.62 -14.13 1.92
CA VAL A 92 -5.27 -13.95 3.34
C VAL A 92 -6.28 -14.64 4.25
N LEU A 93 -7.57 -14.56 3.94
CA LEU A 93 -8.64 -15.22 4.70
C LEU A 93 -8.50 -16.75 4.67
N GLN A 94 -8.20 -17.33 3.51
CA GLN A 94 -7.95 -18.77 3.39
C GLN A 94 -6.72 -19.21 4.21
N LEU A 95 -5.65 -18.42 4.20
CA LEU A 95 -4.47 -18.70 5.01
C LEU A 95 -4.80 -18.64 6.51
N LEU A 96 -5.54 -17.62 6.96
CA LEU A 96 -6.04 -17.54 8.35
C LEU A 96 -6.80 -18.79 8.75
N GLN A 97 -7.73 -19.26 7.91
CA GLN A 97 -8.51 -20.45 8.17
C GLN A 97 -7.66 -21.72 8.28
N ARG A 98 -6.70 -21.91 7.36
CA ARG A 98 -5.76 -23.05 7.42
C ARG A 98 -4.93 -23.04 8.71
N ARG A 99 -4.61 -21.86 9.23
CA ARG A 99 -3.86 -21.68 10.48
C ARG A 99 -4.74 -21.79 11.75
N GLY A 100 -6.03 -22.10 11.60
CA GLY A 100 -6.96 -22.19 12.71
C GLY A 100 -7.34 -20.84 13.32
N ASN A 101 -7.09 -19.75 12.62
CA ASN A 101 -7.43 -18.39 13.03
C ASN A 101 -8.70 -17.90 12.32
N ALA A 102 -9.46 -17.05 13.01
CA ALA A 102 -10.66 -16.42 12.47
C ALA A 102 -10.42 -14.92 12.25
N LEU A 103 -10.99 -14.39 11.16
CA LEU A 103 -11.10 -12.94 11.01
C LEU A 103 -11.95 -12.37 12.15
N ARG A 104 -11.39 -11.41 12.88
CA ARG A 104 -12.05 -10.76 14.02
C ARG A 104 -11.76 -9.26 14.00
N PRO A 105 -12.63 -8.44 14.62
CA PRO A 105 -12.36 -7.02 14.76
C PRO A 105 -11.03 -6.76 15.49
N LEU A 106 -10.27 -5.78 14.98
CA LEU A 106 -9.08 -5.27 15.65
C LEU A 106 -9.21 -3.75 15.82
N PRO A 107 -8.69 -3.17 16.91
CA PRO A 107 -8.55 -1.73 17.02
C PRO A 107 -7.68 -1.19 15.87
N ALA A 108 -8.16 -0.16 15.18
CA ALA A 108 -7.40 0.48 14.12
C ALA A 108 -6.20 1.26 14.70
N PRO A 109 -5.01 1.21 14.06
CA PRO A 109 -3.80 1.88 14.57
C PRO A 109 -3.82 3.40 14.44
N GLY A 110 -4.89 3.99 13.92
CA GLY A 110 -5.00 5.45 13.73
C GLY A 110 -4.30 6.00 12.47
N TYR A 111 -3.44 5.23 11.84
CA TYR A 111 -2.66 5.62 10.66
C TYR A 111 -3.51 6.17 9.51
N GLY A 112 -4.48 5.40 9.05
CA GLY A 112 -5.38 5.83 7.97
C GLY A 112 -6.19 7.08 8.33
N ALA A 113 -6.59 7.25 9.59
CA ALA A 113 -7.30 8.45 10.06
C ALA A 113 -6.41 9.69 10.00
N GLN A 114 -5.13 9.58 10.38
CA GLN A 114 -4.18 10.70 10.32
C GLN A 114 -3.93 11.12 8.87
N LEU A 115 -3.73 10.18 7.94
CA LEU A 115 -3.57 10.48 6.52
C LEU A 115 -4.84 11.10 5.93
N THR A 116 -6.01 10.57 6.27
CA THR A 116 -7.30 11.12 5.80
C THR A 116 -7.52 12.55 6.32
N ALA A 117 -7.07 12.88 7.53
CA ALA A 117 -7.15 14.22 8.07
C ALA A 117 -6.29 15.25 7.30
N ALA A 118 -5.23 14.79 6.62
CA ALA A 118 -4.38 15.64 5.78
C ALA A 118 -4.95 15.90 4.37
N VAL A 119 -6.02 15.19 3.98
CA VAL A 119 -6.70 15.38 2.69
C VAL A 119 -7.46 16.71 2.70
N ARG A 120 -7.15 17.59 1.74
CA ARG A 120 -7.83 18.86 1.55
C ARG A 120 -9.28 18.64 1.12
N LYS A 121 -10.18 19.56 1.52
CA LYS A 121 -11.63 19.36 1.37
C LYS A 121 -12.21 19.79 0.03
N GLY A 122 -11.57 20.73 -0.68
CA GLY A 122 -12.08 21.30 -1.93
C GLY A 122 -11.62 20.50 -3.16
N GLU A 123 -12.47 20.40 -4.18
CA GLU A 123 -12.04 19.89 -5.49
C GLU A 123 -11.31 21.02 -6.28
N PRO A 124 -10.35 20.69 -7.14
CA PRO A 124 -9.89 19.35 -7.50
C PRO A 124 -8.78 18.80 -6.57
N VAL A 125 -8.29 19.58 -5.60
CA VAL A 125 -7.16 19.19 -4.74
C VAL A 125 -7.49 18.00 -3.84
N ARG A 126 -8.76 17.79 -3.51
CA ARG A 126 -9.22 16.62 -2.77
C ARG A 126 -8.99 15.32 -3.55
N MET A 127 -9.24 15.33 -4.85
CA MET A 127 -8.98 14.17 -5.71
C MET A 127 -7.50 13.81 -5.69
N LEU A 128 -6.63 14.79 -5.92
CA LEU A 128 -5.18 14.62 -5.85
C LEU A 128 -4.75 13.99 -4.53
N ASP A 129 -5.16 14.60 -3.42
CA ASP A 129 -4.77 14.14 -2.09
C ASP A 129 -5.31 12.74 -1.78
N SER A 130 -6.54 12.43 -2.21
CA SER A 130 -7.14 11.11 -1.99
C SER A 130 -6.39 10.00 -2.74
N PHE A 131 -5.97 10.25 -3.98
CA PHE A 131 -5.16 9.30 -4.74
C PHE A 131 -3.76 9.14 -4.14
N LEU A 132 -3.11 10.24 -3.75
CA LEU A 132 -1.78 10.18 -3.15
C LEU A 132 -1.79 9.48 -1.78
N VAL A 133 -2.82 9.71 -0.97
CA VAL A 133 -2.97 9.00 0.32
C VAL A 133 -3.19 7.51 0.10
N ALA A 134 -4.05 7.12 -0.86
CA ALA A 134 -4.21 5.72 -1.21
C ALA A 134 -2.87 5.11 -1.66
N GLY A 135 -2.17 5.74 -2.60
CA GLY A 135 -0.87 5.28 -3.07
C GLY A 135 0.21 5.20 -1.98
N LEU A 136 0.22 6.11 -0.99
CA LEU A 136 1.14 6.04 0.16
C LEU A 136 0.84 4.83 1.06
N ILE A 137 -0.43 4.50 1.26
CA ILE A 137 -0.83 3.31 2.02
C ILE A 137 -0.34 2.05 1.32
N GLU A 138 -0.58 1.93 0.00
CA GLU A 138 -0.08 0.80 -0.81
C GLU A 138 1.45 0.72 -0.80
N ALA A 139 2.14 1.84 -0.93
CA ALA A 139 3.60 1.88 -0.88
C ALA A 139 4.16 1.40 0.49
N ARG A 140 3.49 1.74 1.59
CA ARG A 140 3.86 1.26 2.92
C ARG A 140 3.51 -0.23 3.11
N SER A 141 2.37 -0.68 2.60
CA SER A 141 2.02 -2.10 2.56
C SER A 141 3.09 -2.89 1.81
N HIS A 142 3.45 -2.47 0.61
CA HIS A 142 4.50 -3.09 -0.20
C HIS A 142 5.84 -3.17 0.56
N GLU A 143 6.29 -2.08 1.18
CA GLU A 143 7.55 -2.06 1.94
C GLU A 143 7.53 -3.06 3.09
N ARG A 144 6.45 -3.12 3.87
CA ARG A 144 6.30 -4.04 5.00
C ARG A 144 6.12 -5.48 4.57
N MET A 145 5.40 -5.73 3.49
CA MET A 145 5.31 -7.06 2.87
C MET A 145 6.67 -7.54 2.38
N ALA A 146 7.49 -6.66 1.77
CA ALA A 146 8.84 -7.00 1.35
C ALA A 146 9.74 -7.41 2.52
N LEU A 147 9.64 -6.72 3.66
CA LEU A 147 10.34 -7.08 4.89
C LEU A 147 9.89 -8.44 5.42
N LEU A 148 8.58 -8.70 5.44
CA LEU A 148 8.03 -9.98 5.90
C LEU A 148 8.36 -11.14 4.94
N ALA A 149 8.33 -10.91 3.64
CA ALA A 149 8.76 -11.90 2.64
C ALA A 149 10.23 -12.27 2.78
N ALA A 150 11.08 -11.30 3.12
CA ALA A 150 12.52 -11.53 3.29
C ALA A 150 12.88 -12.17 4.65
N HIS A 151 12.16 -11.84 5.72
CA HIS A 151 12.61 -12.10 7.09
C HIS A 151 11.64 -12.90 7.97
N SER A 152 10.43 -13.20 7.52
CA SER A 152 9.54 -14.07 8.30
C SER A 152 10.20 -15.45 8.53
N PRO A 153 10.18 -16.00 9.75
CA PRO A 153 10.62 -17.38 9.98
C PRO A 153 9.67 -18.41 9.36
N ASP A 154 8.42 -18.03 9.10
CA ASP A 154 7.37 -18.87 8.55
C ASP A 154 7.43 -18.87 7.00
N PRO A 155 7.68 -20.03 6.35
CA PRO A 155 7.80 -20.11 4.90
C PRO A 155 6.49 -19.78 4.17
N GLU A 156 5.33 -20.15 4.73
CA GLU A 156 4.01 -19.88 4.13
C GLU A 156 3.72 -18.36 4.10
N LEU A 157 4.14 -17.63 5.14
CA LEU A 157 4.04 -16.16 5.15
C LEU A 157 5.02 -15.50 4.19
N ARG A 158 6.26 -16.05 4.06
CA ARG A 158 7.20 -15.53 3.05
C ARG A 158 6.65 -15.68 1.64
N GLU A 159 6.05 -16.81 1.33
CA GLU A 159 5.43 -17.07 0.04
C GLU A 159 4.27 -16.10 -0.21
N LEU A 160 3.29 -16.02 0.70
CA LEU A 160 2.16 -15.09 0.59
C LEU A 160 2.62 -13.66 0.31
N TYR A 161 3.47 -13.11 1.19
CA TYR A 161 3.92 -11.72 1.03
C TYR A 161 4.76 -11.51 -0.22
N GLY A 162 5.55 -12.51 -0.63
CA GLY A 162 6.32 -12.46 -1.87
C GLY A 162 5.45 -12.39 -3.13
N GLU A 163 4.35 -13.15 -3.16
CA GLU A 163 3.41 -13.17 -4.27
C GLU A 163 2.66 -11.84 -4.43
N LEU A 164 2.34 -11.16 -3.34
CA LEU A 164 1.59 -9.90 -3.35
C LEU A 164 2.43 -8.68 -3.79
N LEU A 165 3.76 -8.74 -3.70
CA LEU A 165 4.62 -7.57 -3.97
C LEU A 165 4.41 -6.94 -5.35
N ALA A 166 4.20 -7.76 -6.38
CA ALA A 166 4.06 -7.25 -7.73
C ALA A 166 2.73 -6.50 -7.95
N SER A 167 1.65 -6.92 -7.31
CA SER A 167 0.36 -6.23 -7.36
C SER A 167 0.39 -4.93 -6.57
N GLU A 168 0.91 -4.94 -5.35
CA GLU A 168 1.09 -3.74 -4.54
C GLU A 168 1.90 -2.65 -5.27
N ALA A 169 2.97 -3.06 -5.95
CA ALA A 169 3.76 -2.14 -6.77
C ALA A 169 2.94 -1.55 -7.92
N ARG A 170 2.06 -2.32 -8.55
CA ARG A 170 1.14 -1.81 -9.58
C ARG A 170 0.10 -0.85 -8.99
N HIS A 171 -0.42 -1.13 -7.79
CA HIS A 171 -1.45 -0.33 -7.14
C HIS A 171 -0.97 1.08 -6.84
N PHE A 172 0.15 1.27 -6.12
CA PHE A 172 0.63 2.63 -5.89
C PHE A 172 1.08 3.34 -7.19
N GLY A 173 1.60 2.61 -8.16
CA GLY A 173 1.92 3.17 -9.46
C GLY A 173 0.70 3.64 -10.24
N LEU A 174 -0.43 2.91 -10.15
CA LEU A 174 -1.68 3.34 -10.75
C LEU A 174 -2.15 4.67 -10.14
N TYR A 175 -2.13 4.81 -8.82
CA TYR A 175 -2.48 6.07 -8.15
C TYR A 175 -1.57 7.23 -8.59
N TRP A 176 -0.27 6.98 -8.77
CA TRP A 176 0.64 7.97 -9.34
C TRP A 176 0.19 8.43 -10.72
N LEU A 177 -0.06 7.49 -11.64
CA LEU A 177 -0.47 7.83 -13.01
C LEU A 177 -1.78 8.59 -13.06
N LEU A 178 -2.75 8.21 -12.23
CA LEU A 178 -4.02 8.93 -12.11
C LEU A 178 -3.82 10.38 -11.66
N CYS A 179 -2.85 10.63 -10.77
CA CYS A 179 -2.47 11.99 -10.36
C CYS A 179 -1.72 12.74 -11.47
N GLU A 180 -0.68 12.12 -12.04
CA GLU A 180 0.17 12.75 -13.05
C GLU A 180 -0.60 13.16 -14.28
N GLU A 181 -1.53 12.30 -14.74
CA GLU A 181 -2.41 12.58 -15.89
C GLU A 181 -3.32 13.80 -15.66
N ARG A 182 -3.84 13.97 -14.44
CA ARG A 182 -4.84 15.00 -14.14
C ARG A 182 -4.25 16.31 -13.63
N PHE A 183 -3.13 16.25 -12.95
CA PHE A 183 -2.55 17.39 -12.24
C PHE A 183 -1.16 17.76 -12.71
N GLY A 184 -0.55 16.94 -13.56
CA GLY A 184 0.85 17.08 -13.98
C GLY A 184 1.84 16.59 -12.93
N ARG A 185 3.03 16.22 -13.41
CA ARG A 185 4.10 15.60 -12.59
C ARG A 185 4.59 16.50 -11.47
N GLU A 186 4.81 17.77 -11.75
CA GLU A 186 5.38 18.72 -10.79
C GLU A 186 4.47 18.91 -9.58
N VAL A 187 3.18 19.19 -9.82
CA VAL A 187 2.16 19.37 -8.77
C VAL A 187 1.99 18.09 -7.96
N THR A 188 1.94 16.94 -8.65
CA THR A 188 1.80 15.62 -8.01
C THR A 188 3.00 15.33 -7.12
N MET A 189 4.22 15.55 -7.59
CA MET A 189 5.45 15.29 -6.83
C MET A 189 5.56 16.20 -5.60
N ALA A 190 5.29 17.50 -5.76
CA ALA A 190 5.32 18.44 -4.63
C ALA A 190 4.34 18.01 -3.53
N ARG A 191 3.12 17.65 -3.91
CA ARG A 191 2.11 17.22 -2.93
C ARG A 191 2.42 15.86 -2.32
N LEU A 192 2.97 14.93 -3.09
CA LEU A 192 3.43 13.64 -2.56
C LEU A 192 4.47 13.83 -1.45
N GLN A 193 5.45 14.72 -1.63
CA GLN A 193 6.48 14.99 -0.61
C GLN A 193 5.87 15.48 0.70
N GLU A 194 4.89 16.38 0.64
CA GLU A 194 4.19 16.86 1.83
C GLU A 194 3.43 15.73 2.55
N LEU A 195 2.67 14.93 1.80
CA LEU A 195 1.89 13.82 2.37
C LEU A 195 2.78 12.67 2.87
N ALA A 196 3.91 12.41 2.23
CA ALA A 196 4.89 11.43 2.68
C ALA A 196 5.55 11.82 4.02
N ALA A 197 5.72 13.12 4.27
CA ALA A 197 6.17 13.60 5.59
C ALA A 197 5.09 13.36 6.66
N VAL A 198 3.82 13.59 6.33
CA VAL A 198 2.68 13.28 7.23
C VAL A 198 2.60 11.78 7.50
N GLU A 199 2.77 10.95 6.47
CA GLU A 199 2.81 9.50 6.57
C GLU A 199 3.88 9.02 7.55
N THR A 200 5.09 9.51 7.37
CA THR A 200 6.22 9.18 8.24
C THR A 200 5.94 9.61 9.68
N GLN A 201 5.41 10.81 9.89
CA GLN A 201 5.05 11.29 11.23
C GLN A 201 3.97 10.41 11.88
N ALA A 202 2.98 9.95 11.12
CA ALA A 202 1.91 9.07 11.61
C ALA A 202 2.44 7.70 12.09
N LEU A 203 3.58 7.26 11.56
CA LEU A 203 4.21 5.98 11.91
C LEU A 203 5.43 6.13 12.83
N THR A 204 5.89 7.35 13.11
CA THR A 204 7.05 7.57 14.01
C THR A 204 6.73 7.12 15.43
N GLY A 205 7.63 6.32 16.01
CA GLY A 205 7.53 5.88 17.39
C GLY A 205 7.66 4.37 17.55
N PHE A 206 7.52 3.92 18.80
CA PHE A 206 7.61 2.52 19.19
C PHE A 206 6.26 2.03 19.71
N LEU A 207 5.94 0.77 19.44
CA LEU A 207 4.79 0.13 20.04
C LEU A 207 4.98 -0.01 21.55
N LYS A 208 3.98 0.40 22.31
CA LYS A 208 3.95 0.25 23.77
C LYS A 208 3.66 -1.19 24.17
N HIS A 209 2.81 -1.86 23.40
CA HIS A 209 2.41 -3.25 23.66
C HIS A 209 2.53 -4.07 22.37
N PRO A 210 3.16 -5.28 22.43
CA PRO A 210 3.27 -6.16 21.25
C PRO A 210 1.92 -6.53 20.62
N GLU A 211 0.84 -6.49 21.40
CA GLU A 211 -0.53 -6.74 20.92
C GLU A 211 -1.05 -5.65 19.97
N ASP A 212 -0.38 -4.50 19.90
CA ASP A 212 -0.78 -3.39 19.04
C ASP A 212 -0.12 -3.45 17.66
N VAL A 213 0.71 -4.47 17.37
CA VAL A 213 1.35 -4.60 16.07
C VAL A 213 0.30 -4.82 14.96
N ARG A 214 0.39 -4.02 13.90
CA ARG A 214 -0.47 -4.04 12.71
C ARG A 214 0.39 -3.79 11.48
N MET A 215 -0.16 -4.04 10.29
CA MET A 215 0.50 -3.66 9.03
C MET A 215 0.89 -2.18 9.03
N HIS A 216 0.06 -1.30 9.60
CA HIS A 216 0.30 0.15 9.64
C HIS A 216 0.38 0.70 11.08
N SER A 217 0.87 -0.08 12.04
CA SER A 217 1.20 0.44 13.37
C SER A 217 2.48 1.29 13.33
N VAL A 218 2.70 2.10 14.39
CA VAL A 218 3.96 2.83 14.57
C VAL A 218 5.17 1.90 14.50
N GLY A 219 6.29 2.40 14.10
CA GLY A 219 7.51 1.61 13.89
C GLY A 219 8.33 2.12 12.71
N VAL A 220 8.39 3.45 12.59
CA VAL A 220 9.33 4.17 11.73
C VAL A 220 10.22 5.01 12.63
N GLU A 221 11.52 5.00 12.39
CA GLU A 221 12.51 5.78 13.14
C GLU A 221 13.15 6.82 12.23
N LEU A 222 13.03 8.08 12.62
CA LEU A 222 13.70 9.16 11.92
C LEU A 222 15.22 9.07 12.18
N GLY A 223 16.02 8.98 11.11
CA GLY A 223 17.47 8.97 11.19
C GLY A 223 18.13 7.63 11.55
N SER A 224 17.35 6.55 11.71
CA SER A 224 17.93 5.20 11.77
C SER A 224 18.45 4.81 10.38
N SER A 225 19.67 4.25 10.34
CA SER A 225 20.12 3.57 9.12
C SER A 225 19.12 2.46 8.78
N PRO A 226 18.79 2.24 7.50
CA PRO A 226 17.92 1.14 7.12
C PRO A 226 18.47 -0.16 7.71
N VAL A 227 17.58 -1.02 8.19
CA VAL A 227 17.89 -2.34 8.76
C VAL A 227 18.83 -3.07 7.80
N GLY A 228 20.10 -3.23 8.20
CA GLY A 228 21.23 -3.73 7.43
C GLY A 228 21.10 -3.41 5.94
N GLN A 229 22.13 -2.97 5.29
CA GLN A 229 22.11 -2.73 3.84
C GLN A 229 21.60 -3.99 3.10
N LEU A 230 20.31 -4.27 3.28
CA LEU A 230 19.58 -5.06 2.33
C LEU A 230 19.55 -4.17 1.09
N HIS A 231 20.34 -4.55 0.12
CA HIS A 231 20.20 -4.11 -1.27
C HIS A 231 18.84 -4.52 -1.83
N ALA A 232 17.80 -4.31 -1.08
CA ALA A 232 16.43 -4.32 -1.48
C ALA A 232 15.98 -2.86 -1.48
N ASP A 233 16.45 -2.11 -2.46
CA ASP A 233 15.61 -1.12 -3.09
C ASP A 233 14.29 -1.86 -3.36
N PRO A 234 13.17 -1.51 -2.70
CA PRO A 234 11.89 -2.20 -2.92
C PRO A 234 11.51 -2.21 -4.40
N CYS A 235 12.08 -1.32 -5.20
CA CYS A 235 11.99 -1.30 -6.66
C CYS A 235 12.93 -2.28 -7.39
N ARG A 236 13.91 -2.92 -6.73
CA ARG A 236 14.82 -3.89 -7.39
C ARG A 236 14.33 -5.34 -7.37
N ILE A 237 13.31 -5.66 -6.62
CA ILE A 237 12.74 -7.04 -6.57
C ILE A 237 11.92 -7.36 -7.83
N VAL A 238 11.71 -6.38 -8.72
CA VAL A 238 11.00 -6.57 -9.98
C VAL A 238 11.99 -6.48 -11.16
N ARG A 239 12.91 -7.42 -11.25
CA ARG A 239 13.61 -7.78 -12.48
C ARG A 239 13.34 -9.23 -12.81
#